data_6e6e40ed43e275735b19f41e5bf69cb2
#
_entry.id   6e6e40ed43e275735b19f41e5bf69cb2
#
_cell.length_a   1.000
_cell.length_b   1.000
_cell.length_c   1.000
_cell.angle_alpha   90.00
_cell.angle_beta   90.00
_cell.angle_gamma   90.00
#
_symmetry.space_group_name_H-M   'P 1'
#
loop_
_entity.id
_entity.type
_entity.pdbx_description
1 polymer ?
#
loop_
_entity_poly.entity_id
_entity_poly.type
_entity_poly.pdbx_seq_one_letter_code
_entity_poly.pdbx_strand_id
1 'polypeptide(L)'
;MQKGILIYSAVFLALTITCACDSATEEVRLHMATTTSVQDSGLLPYLLPAFEKKCDCKVDVVAVGTGQALKLASNGDVDIVLVHAPGLEKEFVDQGYGINRRTFMENDFVILGPETDPAGIKGMTDAAESFLKIRDNSALFISRGDNSGTHQKEKTIWEKAGVSPSGSWYLEIGQGMGAVLTMAEEKNAYTVCDRGTYLSRSHQLKLQVLVEGDPILLNYYSAIQVNPERYPEVNAELSRELTGWLCSPEGQKLIGEYIVNGHQLFKPSYESGN
;
A
#
# COMPACT_ATOMS: atom_id res chain seq x y z
N MET A 1 -87.84 41.93 27.94
CA MET A 1 -87.16 40.65 27.79
C MET A 1 -86.21 40.76 26.59
N GLN A 2 -84.90 41.05 26.85
CA GLN A 2 -83.89 41.15 25.80
C GLN A 2 -82.92 40.02 26.01
N LYS A 3 -82.78 39.12 24.99
CA LYS A 3 -81.81 38.04 24.97
C LYS A 3 -80.50 38.56 24.36
N GLY A 4 -79.45 38.59 25.17
CA GLY A 4 -78.06 38.87 24.67
C GLY A 4 -77.47 37.66 24.00
N ILE A 5 -76.96 37.90 22.85
CA ILE A 5 -76.14 36.87 22.06
C ILE A 5 -74.66 37.10 22.36
N LEU A 6 -74.01 36.12 23.01
CA LEU A 6 -72.56 36.10 23.22
C LEU A 6 -71.91 35.53 21.93
N ILE A 7 -71.08 36.35 21.30
CA ILE A 7 -70.23 35.88 20.16
C ILE A 7 -68.88 35.50 20.74
N TYR A 8 -68.55 34.19 20.69
CA TYR A 8 -67.20 33.68 20.97
C TYR A 8 -66.32 33.84 19.74
N SER A 9 -65.32 34.75 19.79
CA SER A 9 -64.28 34.83 18.81
C SER A 9 -63.22 33.77 19.12
N ALA A 10 -63.14 32.72 18.27
CA ALA A 10 -62.09 31.78 18.32
C ALA A 10 -60.86 32.31 17.52
N VAL A 11 -59.78 32.61 18.24
CA VAL A 11 -58.51 33.01 17.63
C VAL A 11 -57.77 31.70 17.26
N PHE A 12 -57.67 31.43 15.95
CA PHE A 12 -56.86 30.32 15.42
C PHE A 12 -55.38 30.79 15.35
N LEU A 13 -54.56 30.32 16.29
CA LEU A 13 -53.11 30.50 16.26
C LEU A 13 -52.54 29.48 15.28
N ALA A 14 -52.21 29.89 14.05
CA ALA A 14 -51.52 29.06 13.08
C ALA A 14 -50.06 28.90 13.51
N LEU A 15 -49.72 27.72 14.05
CA LEU A 15 -48.34 27.32 14.36
C LEU A 15 -47.67 26.91 13.04
N THR A 16 -46.88 27.82 12.43
CA THR A 16 -46.02 27.46 11.27
C THR A 16 -44.82 26.66 11.77
N ILE A 17 -44.90 25.34 11.63
CA ILE A 17 -43.74 24.47 11.81
C ILE A 17 -42.83 24.68 10.60
N THR A 18 -41.77 25.47 10.76
CA THR A 18 -40.64 25.50 9.80
C THR A 18 -39.86 24.18 9.96
N CYS A 19 -40.13 23.22 9.10
CA CYS A 19 -39.25 22.09 8.91
C CYS A 19 -37.93 22.65 8.36
N ALA A 20 -36.93 22.84 9.22
CA ALA A 20 -35.56 22.96 8.80
C ALA A 20 -35.19 21.59 8.25
N CYS A 21 -35.23 21.43 6.92
CA CYS A 21 -34.50 20.35 6.26
C CYS A 21 -33.02 20.60 6.53
N ASP A 22 -32.48 19.95 7.55
CA ASP A 22 -31.05 19.71 7.65
C ASP A 22 -30.72 18.84 6.43
N SER A 23 -30.32 19.49 5.34
CA SER A 23 -29.67 18.78 4.24
C SER A 23 -28.34 18.30 4.81
N ALA A 24 -28.30 17.10 5.38
CA ALA A 24 -27.06 16.41 5.59
C ALA A 24 -26.33 16.42 4.24
N THR A 25 -25.31 17.23 4.11
CA THR A 25 -24.42 17.20 2.95
C THR A 25 -23.87 15.78 2.92
N GLU A 26 -24.24 15.03 1.90
CA GLU A 26 -23.72 13.67 1.71
C GLU A 26 -22.19 13.75 1.69
N GLU A 27 -21.56 13.06 2.64
CA GLU A 27 -20.11 13.10 2.79
C GLU A 27 -19.46 12.56 1.52
N VAL A 28 -18.65 13.38 0.86
CA VAL A 28 -17.98 12.99 -0.40
C VAL A 28 -16.94 11.92 -0.08
N ARG A 29 -16.98 10.81 -0.81
CA ARG A 29 -16.13 9.64 -0.55
C ARG A 29 -15.26 9.27 -1.75
N LEU A 30 -14.05 8.81 -1.46
CA LEU A 30 -13.10 8.25 -2.41
C LEU A 30 -12.85 6.79 -2.05
N HIS A 31 -13.17 5.88 -2.95
CA HIS A 31 -12.90 4.45 -2.77
C HIS A 31 -11.50 4.09 -3.28
N MET A 32 -10.66 3.60 -2.39
CA MET A 32 -9.27 3.27 -2.69
C MET A 32 -8.97 1.81 -2.41
N ALA A 33 -8.39 1.10 -3.37
CA ALA A 33 -7.77 -0.19 -3.10
C ALA A 33 -6.25 -0.05 -2.95
N THR A 34 -5.70 -0.81 -2.00
CA THR A 34 -4.26 -0.84 -1.75
C THR A 34 -3.80 -2.24 -1.36
N THR A 35 -2.50 -2.38 -1.05
CA THR A 35 -1.95 -3.67 -0.61
C THR A 35 -1.99 -3.81 0.91
N THR A 36 -2.07 -5.07 1.38
CA THR A 36 -1.99 -5.37 2.81
C THR A 36 -0.70 -4.85 3.44
N SER A 37 0.42 -4.87 2.70
CA SER A 37 1.70 -4.33 3.20
C SER A 37 1.66 -2.81 3.43
N VAL A 38 0.96 -2.05 2.58
CA VAL A 38 0.75 -0.61 2.80
C VAL A 38 -0.14 -0.37 4.02
N GLN A 39 -1.23 -1.14 4.16
CA GLN A 39 -2.12 -1.05 5.32
C GLN A 39 -1.37 -1.39 6.61
N ASP A 40 -0.65 -2.50 6.63
CA ASP A 40 0.06 -3.01 7.81
C ASP A 40 1.24 -2.11 8.23
N SER A 41 1.77 -1.31 7.30
CA SER A 41 2.82 -0.33 7.60
C SER A 41 2.36 0.79 8.52
N GLY A 42 1.04 1.04 8.62
CA GLY A 42 0.47 2.15 9.38
C GLY A 42 0.56 3.52 8.69
N LEU A 43 1.07 3.58 7.46
CA LEU A 43 1.25 4.83 6.71
C LEU A 43 -0.09 5.53 6.42
N LEU A 44 -1.10 4.79 5.98
CA LEU A 44 -2.38 5.38 5.57
C LEU A 44 -3.10 6.10 6.70
N PRO A 45 -3.25 5.54 7.91
CA PRO A 45 -3.80 6.26 9.06
C PRO A 45 -3.02 7.53 9.44
N TYR A 46 -1.75 7.61 9.07
CA TYR A 46 -0.92 8.80 9.29
C TYR A 46 -1.13 9.86 8.18
N LEU A 47 -1.22 9.45 6.90
CA LEU A 47 -1.32 10.36 5.77
C LEU A 47 -2.75 10.85 5.50
N LEU A 48 -3.72 9.95 5.46
CA LEU A 48 -5.06 10.25 4.97
C LEU A 48 -5.81 11.35 5.73
N PRO A 49 -5.70 11.49 7.06
CA PRO A 49 -6.37 12.58 7.77
C PRO A 49 -6.00 13.98 7.30
N ALA A 50 -4.76 14.18 6.82
CA ALA A 50 -4.32 15.47 6.27
C ALA A 50 -4.98 15.75 4.92
N PHE A 51 -5.08 14.74 4.06
CA PHE A 51 -5.78 14.84 2.78
C PHE A 51 -7.29 15.02 2.97
N GLU A 52 -7.93 14.18 3.79
CA GLU A 52 -9.37 14.24 4.07
C GLU A 52 -9.82 15.62 4.58
N LYS A 53 -9.03 16.21 5.48
CA LYS A 53 -9.29 17.58 5.96
C LYS A 53 -9.19 18.63 4.85
N LYS A 54 -8.28 18.40 3.88
CA LYS A 54 -8.05 19.35 2.79
C LYS A 54 -9.15 19.33 1.74
N CYS A 55 -9.68 18.15 1.41
CA CYS A 55 -10.72 17.99 0.40
C CYS A 55 -12.16 18.00 0.98
N ASP A 56 -12.30 18.06 2.31
CA ASP A 56 -13.59 17.86 3.00
C ASP A 56 -14.29 16.57 2.55
N CYS A 57 -13.50 15.46 2.54
CA CYS A 57 -13.92 14.17 2.04
C CYS A 57 -13.50 13.02 2.98
N LYS A 58 -13.90 11.78 2.66
CA LYS A 58 -13.43 10.56 3.31
C LYS A 58 -12.83 9.61 2.30
N VAL A 59 -11.80 8.86 2.73
CA VAL A 59 -11.15 7.82 1.93
C VAL A 59 -11.47 6.45 2.51
N ASP A 60 -12.26 5.68 1.78
CA ASP A 60 -12.58 4.29 2.13
C ASP A 60 -11.51 3.37 1.54
N VAL A 61 -10.79 2.68 2.41
CA VAL A 61 -9.63 1.86 2.04
C VAL A 61 -9.97 0.38 2.06
N VAL A 62 -9.74 -0.31 0.95
CA VAL A 62 -9.75 -1.77 0.84
C VAL A 62 -8.33 -2.28 0.66
N ALA A 63 -7.80 -2.99 1.65
CA ALA A 63 -6.46 -3.57 1.63
C ALA A 63 -6.49 -5.05 1.26
N VAL A 64 -5.91 -5.39 0.11
CA VAL A 64 -5.88 -6.76 -0.44
C VAL A 64 -4.53 -7.03 -1.11
N GLY A 65 -4.34 -8.20 -1.75
CA GLY A 65 -3.15 -8.42 -2.58
C GLY A 65 -3.17 -7.56 -3.84
N THR A 66 -1.99 -7.21 -4.40
CA THR A 66 -1.85 -6.33 -5.58
C THR A 66 -2.77 -6.76 -6.74
N GLY A 67 -2.77 -8.06 -7.10
CA GLY A 67 -3.63 -8.56 -8.17
C GLY A 67 -5.12 -8.35 -7.92
N GLN A 68 -5.56 -8.51 -6.66
CA GLN A 68 -6.95 -8.27 -6.28
C GLN A 68 -7.28 -6.78 -6.25
N ALA A 69 -6.36 -5.90 -5.81
CA ALA A 69 -6.54 -4.45 -5.86
C ALA A 69 -6.74 -3.97 -7.31
N LEU A 70 -5.87 -4.42 -8.22
CA LEU A 70 -6.00 -4.11 -9.65
C LEU A 70 -7.26 -4.73 -10.27
N LYS A 71 -7.72 -5.90 -9.77
CA LYS A 71 -8.98 -6.50 -10.21
C LYS A 71 -10.19 -5.67 -9.81
N LEU A 72 -10.26 -5.17 -8.57
CA LEU A 72 -11.31 -4.24 -8.13
C LEU A 72 -11.33 -3.00 -9.02
N ALA A 73 -10.16 -2.40 -9.28
CA ALA A 73 -10.03 -1.25 -10.15
C ALA A 73 -10.45 -1.55 -11.60
N SER A 74 -10.12 -2.74 -12.13
CA SER A 74 -10.51 -3.15 -13.48
C SER A 74 -11.99 -3.49 -13.62
N ASN A 75 -12.74 -3.55 -12.52
CA ASN A 75 -14.19 -3.65 -12.51
C ASN A 75 -14.87 -2.28 -12.36
N GLY A 76 -14.15 -1.23 -11.95
CA GLY A 76 -14.72 0.07 -11.55
C GLY A 76 -15.22 0.10 -10.09
N ASP A 77 -14.87 -0.90 -9.28
CA ASP A 77 -15.32 -1.02 -7.88
C ASP A 77 -14.61 -0.02 -6.93
N VAL A 78 -13.56 0.65 -7.41
CA VAL A 78 -12.79 1.67 -6.69
C VAL A 78 -12.37 2.79 -7.64
N ASP A 79 -12.04 3.95 -7.09
CA ASP A 79 -11.68 5.16 -7.85
C ASP A 79 -10.17 5.24 -8.13
N ILE A 80 -9.37 4.70 -7.23
CA ILE A 80 -7.90 4.80 -7.27
C ILE A 80 -7.26 3.55 -6.64
N VAL A 81 -6.07 3.19 -7.10
CA VAL A 81 -5.24 2.17 -6.46
C VAL A 81 -3.89 2.72 -6.03
N LEU A 82 -3.41 2.31 -4.84
CA LEU A 82 -2.05 2.51 -4.38
C LEU A 82 -1.34 1.15 -4.31
N VAL A 83 -0.42 0.91 -5.23
CA VAL A 83 0.22 -0.41 -5.43
C VAL A 83 1.72 -0.28 -5.68
N HIS A 84 2.44 -1.42 -5.67
CA HIS A 84 3.90 -1.45 -5.83
C HIS A 84 4.37 -2.68 -6.63
N ALA A 85 3.78 -2.92 -7.79
CA ALA A 85 4.15 -4.00 -8.71
C ALA A 85 4.25 -3.45 -10.15
N PRO A 86 5.36 -2.80 -10.52
CA PRO A 86 5.48 -2.03 -11.77
C PRO A 86 5.06 -2.77 -13.04
N GLY A 87 5.31 -4.09 -13.12
CA GLY A 87 4.89 -4.91 -14.25
C GLY A 87 3.38 -4.99 -14.40
N LEU A 88 2.66 -5.32 -13.30
CA LEU A 88 1.20 -5.39 -13.27
C LEU A 88 0.55 -4.01 -13.44
N GLU A 89 1.17 -2.97 -12.88
CA GLU A 89 0.72 -1.58 -13.01
C GLU A 89 0.78 -1.11 -14.47
N LYS A 90 1.89 -1.44 -15.15
CA LYS A 90 2.05 -1.13 -16.56
C LYS A 90 0.99 -1.84 -17.40
N GLU A 91 0.77 -3.13 -17.17
CA GLU A 91 -0.25 -3.91 -17.88
C GLU A 91 -1.65 -3.31 -17.67
N PHE A 92 -2.00 -2.94 -16.43
CA PHE A 92 -3.27 -2.31 -16.08
C PHE A 92 -3.50 -0.99 -16.85
N VAL A 93 -2.46 -0.16 -16.98
CA VAL A 93 -2.52 1.09 -17.74
C VAL A 93 -2.57 0.83 -19.25
N ASP A 94 -1.74 -0.07 -19.78
CA ASP A 94 -1.70 -0.41 -21.20
C ASP A 94 -3.04 -0.99 -21.69
N GLN A 95 -3.77 -1.70 -20.84
CA GLN A 95 -5.12 -2.23 -21.12
C GLN A 95 -6.21 -1.16 -21.00
N GLY A 96 -5.87 0.09 -20.64
CA GLY A 96 -6.78 1.21 -20.54
C GLY A 96 -7.70 1.19 -19.32
N TYR A 97 -7.43 0.37 -18.31
CA TYR A 97 -8.15 0.36 -17.04
C TYR A 97 -7.77 1.51 -16.13
N GLY A 98 -6.51 1.93 -16.17
CA GLY A 98 -5.97 3.01 -15.34
C GLY A 98 -5.30 4.10 -16.15
N ILE A 99 -5.24 5.30 -15.57
CA ILE A 99 -4.59 6.48 -16.14
C ILE A 99 -3.72 7.16 -15.07
N ASN A 100 -2.87 8.09 -15.51
CA ASN A 100 -2.12 8.98 -14.62
C ASN A 100 -1.32 8.25 -13.54
N ARG A 101 -0.69 7.13 -13.87
CA ARG A 101 0.22 6.43 -12.95
C ARG A 101 1.33 7.39 -12.50
N ARG A 102 1.44 7.59 -11.18
CA ARG A 102 2.46 8.42 -10.54
C ARG A 102 3.13 7.65 -9.41
N THR A 103 4.44 7.50 -9.50
CA THR A 103 5.25 7.05 -8.36
C THR A 103 5.35 8.18 -7.36
N PHE A 104 5.09 7.93 -6.08
CA PHE A 104 5.06 8.99 -5.05
C PHE A 104 5.94 8.68 -3.84
N MET A 105 6.29 7.42 -3.63
CA MET A 105 7.21 7.00 -2.57
C MET A 105 7.92 5.71 -2.94
N GLU A 106 8.98 5.42 -2.21
CA GLU A 106 9.70 4.18 -2.29
C GLU A 106 10.08 3.68 -0.91
N ASN A 107 10.27 2.38 -0.79
CA ASN A 107 11.07 1.75 0.25
C ASN A 107 11.98 0.70 -0.40
N ASP A 108 12.56 -0.17 0.38
CA ASP A 108 13.37 -1.24 -0.16
C ASP A 108 13.00 -2.60 0.43
N PHE A 109 13.39 -3.62 -0.30
CA PHE A 109 13.52 -4.97 0.21
C PHE A 109 14.93 -5.16 0.78
N VAL A 110 15.05 -6.08 1.71
CA VAL A 110 16.32 -6.50 2.29
C VAL A 110 16.43 -8.02 2.24
N ILE A 111 17.64 -8.52 2.10
CA ILE A 111 17.89 -9.96 2.23
C ILE A 111 18.32 -10.19 3.66
N LEU A 112 17.54 -11.00 4.34
CA LEU A 112 17.74 -11.39 5.73
C LEU A 112 18.38 -12.75 5.81
N GLY A 113 19.14 -12.97 6.86
CA GLY A 113 19.72 -14.28 7.16
C GLY A 113 20.21 -14.37 8.59
N PRO A 114 20.70 -15.56 8.99
CA PRO A 114 21.23 -15.79 10.32
C PRO A 114 22.52 -14.99 10.55
N GLU A 115 22.80 -14.65 11.79
CA GLU A 115 24.03 -13.95 12.19
C GLU A 115 25.30 -14.70 11.73
N THR A 116 25.27 -16.02 11.70
CA THR A 116 26.38 -16.88 11.30
C THR A 116 26.72 -16.80 9.81
N ASP A 117 25.78 -16.33 8.98
CA ASP A 117 25.92 -16.11 7.53
C ASP A 117 26.68 -17.24 6.78
N PRO A 118 26.17 -18.49 6.78
CA PRO A 118 26.89 -19.61 6.16
C PRO A 118 27.12 -19.45 4.65
N ALA A 119 26.34 -18.62 3.95
CA ALA A 119 26.55 -18.32 2.54
C ALA A 119 27.56 -17.20 2.29
N GLY A 120 27.97 -16.44 3.34
CA GLY A 120 28.94 -15.36 3.22
C GLY A 120 28.46 -14.19 2.35
N ILE A 121 27.23 -13.73 2.59
CA ILE A 121 26.62 -12.63 1.81
C ILE A 121 26.59 -11.30 2.55
N LYS A 122 26.96 -11.27 3.83
CA LYS A 122 26.89 -10.07 4.65
C LYS A 122 27.73 -8.92 4.06
N GLY A 123 27.10 -7.78 3.87
CA GLY A 123 27.73 -6.58 3.33
C GLY A 123 27.84 -6.56 1.79
N MET A 124 27.28 -7.55 1.10
CA MET A 124 27.14 -7.49 -0.36
C MET A 124 26.12 -6.45 -0.77
N THR A 125 26.32 -5.86 -1.95
CA THR A 125 25.43 -4.86 -2.56
C THR A 125 24.83 -5.33 -3.88
N ASP A 126 25.10 -6.56 -4.32
CA ASP A 126 24.47 -7.24 -5.46
C ASP A 126 23.56 -8.35 -4.94
N ALA A 127 22.26 -8.16 -5.07
CA ALA A 127 21.26 -9.09 -4.60
C ALA A 127 21.25 -10.40 -5.42
N ALA A 128 21.50 -10.33 -6.72
CA ALA A 128 21.53 -11.50 -7.58
C ALA A 128 22.76 -12.38 -7.28
N GLU A 129 23.93 -11.76 -7.09
CA GLU A 129 25.14 -12.49 -6.69
C GLU A 129 24.99 -13.11 -5.30
N SER A 130 24.33 -12.42 -4.35
CA SER A 130 24.06 -12.99 -3.03
C SER A 130 23.13 -14.20 -3.10
N PHE A 131 22.14 -14.20 -3.98
CA PHE A 131 21.28 -15.34 -4.23
C PHE A 131 22.05 -16.52 -4.86
N LEU A 132 22.99 -16.26 -5.77
CA LEU A 132 23.89 -17.30 -6.28
C LEU A 132 24.69 -17.95 -5.16
N LYS A 133 25.25 -17.18 -4.24
CA LYS A 133 26.00 -17.73 -3.10
C LYS A 133 25.13 -18.56 -2.17
N ILE A 134 23.89 -18.15 -1.91
CA ILE A 134 22.93 -18.94 -1.10
C ILE A 134 22.71 -20.30 -1.77
N ARG A 135 22.44 -20.34 -3.07
CA ARG A 135 22.29 -21.57 -3.86
C ARG A 135 23.54 -22.43 -3.81
N ASP A 136 24.71 -21.85 -4.12
CA ASP A 136 25.97 -22.59 -4.30
C ASP A 136 26.46 -23.23 -2.99
N ASN A 137 26.11 -22.62 -1.85
CA ASN A 137 26.35 -23.18 -0.53
C ASN A 137 25.20 -24.09 -0.05
N SER A 138 24.17 -24.32 -0.88
CA SER A 138 22.98 -25.05 -0.49
C SER A 138 22.39 -24.54 0.85
N ALA A 139 22.54 -23.24 1.11
CA ALA A 139 22.04 -22.59 2.32
C ALA A 139 20.53 -22.43 2.23
N LEU A 140 19.82 -22.76 3.30
CA LEU A 140 18.35 -22.79 3.28
C LEU A 140 17.78 -21.41 3.01
N PHE A 141 16.86 -21.32 2.05
CA PHE A 141 16.10 -20.13 1.70
C PHE A 141 14.61 -20.39 1.88
N ILE A 142 13.90 -19.50 2.58
CA ILE A 142 12.46 -19.57 2.77
C ILE A 142 11.81 -18.53 1.87
N SER A 143 11.01 -19.01 0.92
CA SER A 143 10.19 -18.21 0.01
C SER A 143 8.76 -18.09 0.51
N ARG A 144 8.12 -16.97 0.21
CA ARG A 144 6.68 -16.82 0.44
C ARG A 144 5.85 -17.79 -0.39
N GLY A 145 6.20 -18.00 -1.65
CA GLY A 145 5.49 -18.93 -2.54
C GLY A 145 4.01 -18.59 -2.82
N ASP A 146 3.56 -17.35 -2.58
CA ASP A 146 2.14 -16.95 -2.55
C ASP A 146 1.74 -15.92 -3.64
N ASN A 147 2.64 -15.66 -4.61
CA ASN A 147 2.48 -14.65 -5.66
C ASN A 147 2.27 -13.20 -5.18
N SER A 148 2.59 -12.90 -3.91
CA SER A 148 2.61 -11.53 -3.37
C SER A 148 3.69 -10.67 -4.02
N GLY A 149 3.67 -9.35 -3.75
CA GLY A 149 4.71 -8.41 -4.21
C GLY A 149 6.11 -8.83 -3.76
N THR A 150 6.28 -9.34 -2.54
CA THR A 150 7.55 -9.87 -2.04
C THR A 150 8.00 -11.11 -2.82
N HIS A 151 7.08 -12.04 -3.10
CA HIS A 151 7.40 -13.22 -3.91
C HIS A 151 7.75 -12.85 -5.36
N GLN A 152 7.06 -11.85 -5.94
CA GLN A 152 7.41 -11.34 -7.28
C GLN A 152 8.81 -10.69 -7.29
N LYS A 153 9.15 -9.92 -6.25
CA LYS A 153 10.49 -9.36 -6.09
C LYS A 153 11.56 -10.45 -5.99
N GLU A 154 11.32 -11.45 -5.17
CA GLU A 154 12.20 -12.63 -5.04
C GLU A 154 12.44 -13.30 -6.40
N LYS A 155 11.35 -13.58 -7.15
CA LYS A 155 11.45 -14.18 -8.49
C LYS A 155 12.27 -13.31 -9.45
N THR A 156 12.10 -12.00 -9.40
CA THR A 156 12.91 -11.07 -10.22
C THR A 156 14.39 -11.15 -9.88
N ILE A 157 14.76 -11.35 -8.61
CA ILE A 157 16.16 -11.49 -8.19
C ILE A 157 16.72 -12.85 -8.68
N TRP A 158 15.97 -13.95 -8.53
CA TRP A 158 16.35 -15.27 -9.05
C TRP A 158 16.51 -15.26 -10.57
N GLU A 159 15.59 -14.60 -11.29
CA GLU A 159 15.69 -14.45 -12.75
C GLU A 159 16.95 -13.68 -13.16
N LYS A 160 17.25 -12.54 -12.48
CA LYS A 160 18.49 -11.79 -12.71
C LYS A 160 19.73 -12.63 -12.42
N ALA A 161 19.67 -13.51 -11.42
CA ALA A 161 20.72 -14.48 -11.10
C ALA A 161 20.83 -15.63 -12.11
N GLY A 162 19.90 -15.76 -13.06
CA GLY A 162 19.85 -16.86 -14.02
C GLY A 162 19.52 -18.21 -13.39
N VAL A 163 18.77 -18.24 -12.28
CA VAL A 163 18.44 -19.43 -11.49
C VAL A 163 16.95 -19.64 -11.42
N SER A 164 16.52 -20.89 -11.64
CA SER A 164 15.21 -21.37 -11.22
C SER A 164 15.39 -22.16 -9.94
N PRO A 165 15.06 -21.57 -8.75
CA PRO A 165 15.35 -22.20 -7.48
C PRO A 165 14.51 -23.48 -7.30
N SER A 166 15.15 -24.55 -6.81
CA SER A 166 14.49 -25.83 -6.55
C SER A 166 15.36 -26.71 -5.65
N GLY A 167 14.76 -27.73 -5.06
CA GLY A 167 15.47 -28.67 -4.20
C GLY A 167 15.31 -28.40 -2.71
N SER A 168 16.03 -29.15 -1.88
CA SER A 168 15.85 -29.14 -0.42
C SER A 168 16.30 -27.85 0.27
N TRP A 169 17.09 -27.02 -0.40
CA TRP A 169 17.57 -25.74 0.12
C TRP A 169 16.57 -24.58 -0.13
N TYR A 170 15.55 -24.78 -0.95
CA TYR A 170 14.56 -23.77 -1.29
C TYR A 170 13.16 -24.24 -0.88
N LEU A 171 12.53 -23.52 0.04
CA LEU A 171 11.21 -23.89 0.58
C LEU A 171 10.19 -22.78 0.33
N GLU A 172 9.21 -23.07 -0.51
CA GLU A 172 8.02 -22.24 -0.67
C GLU A 172 6.98 -22.64 0.37
N ILE A 173 6.53 -21.69 1.21
CA ILE A 173 5.60 -22.03 2.31
C ILE A 173 4.17 -21.62 2.06
N GLY A 174 3.87 -20.83 1.01
CA GLY A 174 2.53 -20.41 0.67
C GLY A 174 1.86 -19.52 1.74
N GLN A 175 2.66 -18.76 2.52
CA GLN A 175 2.18 -18.03 3.70
C GLN A 175 2.64 -16.57 3.69
N GLY A 176 1.99 -15.73 4.53
CA GLY A 176 2.36 -14.33 4.71
C GLY A 176 3.75 -14.15 5.32
N MET A 177 4.32 -12.94 5.17
CA MET A 177 5.71 -12.62 5.57
C MET A 177 6.01 -12.91 7.05
N GLY A 178 5.01 -12.80 7.92
CA GLY A 178 5.16 -13.14 9.34
C GLY A 178 5.56 -14.59 9.57
N ALA A 179 4.92 -15.54 8.87
CA ALA A 179 5.24 -16.97 8.96
C ALA A 179 6.62 -17.27 8.32
N VAL A 180 6.94 -16.59 7.21
CA VAL A 180 8.27 -16.68 6.55
C VAL A 180 9.38 -16.26 7.51
N LEU A 181 9.25 -15.11 8.17
CA LEU A 181 10.23 -14.61 9.13
C LEU A 181 10.42 -15.57 10.32
N THR A 182 9.31 -16.08 10.87
CA THR A 182 9.35 -17.06 11.97
C THR A 182 10.08 -18.33 11.53
N MET A 183 9.74 -18.87 10.36
CA MET A 183 10.39 -20.09 9.86
C MET A 183 11.87 -19.87 9.51
N ALA A 184 12.20 -18.72 8.91
CA ALA A 184 13.59 -18.35 8.60
C ALA A 184 14.44 -18.23 9.88
N GLU A 185 13.88 -17.62 10.94
CA GLU A 185 14.50 -17.54 12.27
C GLU A 185 14.77 -18.92 12.86
N GLU A 186 13.72 -19.77 12.92
CA GLU A 186 13.81 -21.12 13.52
C GLU A 186 14.81 -22.03 12.78
N LYS A 187 14.90 -21.89 11.46
CA LYS A 187 15.74 -22.72 10.60
C LYS A 187 17.10 -22.14 10.29
N ASN A 188 17.43 -20.95 10.82
CA ASN A 188 18.64 -20.19 10.44
C ASN A 188 18.77 -20.05 8.91
N ALA A 189 17.68 -19.65 8.26
CA ALA A 189 17.56 -19.58 6.82
C ALA A 189 17.59 -18.13 6.31
N TYR A 190 17.83 -18.00 5.02
CA TYR A 190 17.74 -16.73 4.30
C TYR A 190 16.31 -16.48 3.80
N THR A 191 15.97 -15.22 3.63
CA THR A 191 14.72 -14.79 2.98
C THR A 191 14.86 -13.37 2.47
N VAL A 192 13.96 -12.95 1.58
CA VAL A 192 13.78 -11.56 1.19
C VAL A 192 12.55 -11.00 1.91
N CYS A 193 12.63 -9.77 2.40
CA CYS A 193 11.56 -9.12 3.13
C CYS A 193 11.50 -7.63 2.81
N ASP A 194 10.32 -7.08 2.74
CA ASP A 194 10.12 -5.63 2.79
C ASP A 194 10.69 -5.08 4.11
N ARG A 195 11.47 -4.00 4.04
CA ARG A 195 12.15 -3.41 5.21
C ARG A 195 11.17 -3.02 6.30
N GLY A 196 10.00 -2.50 5.94
CA GLY A 196 8.99 -2.10 6.92
C GLY A 196 8.47 -3.29 7.72
N THR A 197 8.17 -4.39 7.04
CA THR A 197 7.75 -5.64 7.69
C THR A 197 8.85 -6.19 8.60
N TYR A 198 10.12 -6.16 8.16
CA TYR A 198 11.24 -6.56 9.02
C TYR A 198 11.35 -5.66 10.26
N LEU A 199 11.36 -4.34 10.10
CA LEU A 199 11.52 -3.38 11.21
C LEU A 199 10.40 -3.50 12.24
N SER A 200 9.17 -3.76 11.82
CA SER A 200 8.04 -3.96 12.73
C SER A 200 8.21 -5.18 13.67
N ARG A 201 9.06 -6.14 13.28
CA ARG A 201 9.30 -7.40 14.00
C ARG A 201 10.75 -7.60 14.48
N SER A 202 11.65 -6.71 14.10
CA SER A 202 13.09 -6.85 14.34
C SER A 202 13.47 -7.10 15.80
N HIS A 203 12.68 -6.54 16.75
CA HIS A 203 12.89 -6.75 18.19
C HIS A 203 12.61 -8.20 18.67
N GLN A 204 11.94 -9.02 17.82
CA GLN A 204 11.63 -10.43 18.11
C GLN A 204 12.52 -11.39 17.31
N LEU A 205 13.36 -10.88 16.40
CA LEU A 205 14.14 -11.67 15.47
C LEU A 205 15.63 -11.52 15.72
N LYS A 206 16.39 -12.61 15.54
CA LYS A 206 17.86 -12.60 15.46
C LYS A 206 18.35 -12.51 14.02
N LEU A 207 17.45 -12.67 13.04
CA LEU A 207 17.76 -12.43 11.64
C LEU A 207 18.30 -11.01 11.45
N GLN A 208 19.37 -10.90 10.67
CA GLN A 208 20.02 -9.64 10.36
C GLN A 208 19.80 -9.25 8.91
N VAL A 209 19.84 -7.96 8.61
CA VAL A 209 19.98 -7.47 7.25
C VAL A 209 21.39 -7.79 6.78
N LEU A 210 21.52 -8.63 5.78
CA LEU A 210 22.80 -9.06 5.22
C LEU A 210 23.12 -8.38 3.89
N VAL A 211 22.08 -8.11 3.07
CA VAL A 211 22.22 -7.42 1.78
C VAL A 211 21.15 -6.33 1.66
N GLU A 212 21.57 -5.15 1.28
CA GLU A 212 20.74 -3.98 1.04
C GLU A 212 21.39 -3.04 0.03
N GLY A 213 20.66 -2.03 -0.47
CA GLY A 213 21.21 -0.97 -1.32
C GLY A 213 21.34 -1.33 -2.80
N ASP A 214 21.05 -2.55 -3.24
CA ASP A 214 20.94 -2.85 -4.66
C ASP A 214 19.72 -2.17 -5.29
N PRO A 215 19.84 -1.49 -6.45
CA PRO A 215 18.70 -0.90 -7.15
C PRO A 215 17.55 -1.89 -7.43
N ILE A 216 17.82 -3.19 -7.60
CA ILE A 216 16.79 -4.21 -7.80
C ILE A 216 15.92 -4.39 -6.54
N LEU A 217 16.44 -4.05 -5.36
CA LEU A 217 15.72 -4.12 -4.10
C LEU A 217 14.78 -2.93 -3.88
N LEU A 218 14.88 -1.86 -4.67
CA LEU A 218 13.97 -0.73 -4.56
C LEU A 218 12.53 -1.16 -4.85
N ASN A 219 11.62 -0.60 -4.10
CA ASN A 219 10.20 -0.89 -4.14
C ASN A 219 9.43 0.43 -4.28
N TYR A 220 9.02 0.71 -5.51
CA TYR A 220 8.31 1.94 -5.86
C TYR A 220 6.81 1.76 -5.68
N TYR A 221 6.18 2.73 -5.05
CA TYR A 221 4.74 2.79 -4.83
C TYR A 221 4.12 3.80 -5.77
N SER A 222 3.09 3.39 -6.46
CA SER A 222 2.39 4.22 -7.43
C SER A 222 0.92 4.39 -7.05
N ALA A 223 0.42 5.61 -7.28
CA ALA A 223 -1.00 5.91 -7.36
C ALA A 223 -1.44 5.81 -8.82
N ILE A 224 -2.52 5.10 -9.10
CA ILE A 224 -3.08 4.95 -10.43
C ILE A 224 -4.58 5.22 -10.36
N GLN A 225 -5.05 6.21 -11.10
CA GLN A 225 -6.47 6.55 -11.18
C GLN A 225 -7.19 5.55 -12.08
N VAL A 226 -8.37 5.12 -11.69
CA VAL A 226 -9.24 4.33 -12.57
C VAL A 226 -9.71 5.22 -13.72
N ASN A 227 -9.77 4.66 -14.92
CA ASN A 227 -10.05 5.43 -16.13
C ASN A 227 -11.54 5.84 -16.21
N PRO A 228 -11.89 7.13 -16.07
CA PRO A 228 -13.28 7.60 -16.09
C PRO A 228 -13.94 7.49 -17.47
N GLU A 229 -13.16 7.40 -18.56
CA GLU A 229 -13.73 7.15 -19.88
C GLU A 229 -14.33 5.74 -19.98
N ARG A 230 -13.80 4.81 -19.19
CA ARG A 230 -14.27 3.42 -19.13
C ARG A 230 -15.28 3.20 -18.00
N TYR A 231 -15.16 3.93 -16.90
CA TYR A 231 -15.98 3.84 -15.70
C TYR A 231 -16.47 5.23 -15.29
N PRO A 232 -17.56 5.75 -15.89
CA PRO A 232 -18.03 7.12 -15.65
C PRO A 232 -18.48 7.40 -14.21
N GLU A 233 -18.75 6.35 -13.42
CA GLU A 233 -19.19 6.44 -12.02
C GLU A 233 -18.05 6.67 -11.01
N VAL A 234 -16.79 6.49 -11.42
CA VAL A 234 -15.65 6.69 -10.51
C VAL A 234 -15.44 8.16 -10.17
N ASN A 235 -15.02 8.44 -8.96
CA ASN A 235 -14.67 9.79 -8.54
C ASN A 235 -13.30 10.24 -9.08
N ALA A 236 -13.27 10.57 -10.37
CA ALA A 236 -12.05 10.96 -11.07
C ALA A 236 -11.45 12.27 -10.52
N GLU A 237 -12.27 13.18 -9.98
CA GLU A 237 -11.79 14.45 -9.42
C GLU A 237 -11.01 14.22 -8.13
N LEU A 238 -11.59 13.54 -7.15
CA LEU A 238 -10.89 13.21 -5.91
C LEU A 238 -9.67 12.31 -6.13
N SER A 239 -9.74 11.36 -7.09
CA SER A 239 -8.60 10.53 -7.47
C SER A 239 -7.42 11.37 -7.98
N ARG A 240 -7.71 12.40 -8.79
CA ARG A 240 -6.71 13.34 -9.29
C ARG A 240 -6.16 14.20 -8.15
N GLU A 241 -7.01 14.68 -7.26
CA GLU A 241 -6.60 15.48 -6.10
C GLU A 241 -5.70 14.67 -5.15
N LEU A 242 -6.07 13.43 -4.81
CA LEU A 242 -5.23 12.56 -3.97
C LEU A 242 -3.88 12.29 -4.64
N THR A 243 -3.87 11.94 -5.93
CA THR A 243 -2.62 11.70 -6.69
C THR A 243 -1.74 12.96 -6.68
N GLY A 244 -2.33 14.12 -6.92
CA GLY A 244 -1.62 15.40 -6.90
C GLY A 244 -1.09 15.75 -5.50
N TRP A 245 -1.88 15.51 -4.46
CA TRP A 245 -1.48 15.77 -3.08
C TRP A 245 -0.34 14.84 -2.61
N LEU A 246 -0.40 13.53 -2.92
CA LEU A 246 0.69 12.59 -2.63
C LEU A 246 2.02 13.04 -3.26
N CYS A 247 1.97 13.65 -4.45
CA CYS A 247 3.12 14.18 -5.16
C CYS A 247 3.47 15.64 -4.80
N SER A 248 2.67 16.30 -3.95
CA SER A 248 2.91 17.69 -3.54
C SER A 248 4.01 17.81 -2.48
N PRO A 249 4.59 19.00 -2.26
CA PRO A 249 5.56 19.21 -1.17
C PRO A 249 4.99 18.83 0.21
N GLU A 250 3.70 19.02 0.45
CA GLU A 250 3.02 18.65 1.69
C GLU A 250 2.98 17.12 1.86
N GLY A 251 2.47 16.38 0.87
CA GLY A 251 2.39 14.92 0.91
C GLY A 251 3.78 14.27 0.99
N GLN A 252 4.73 14.76 0.20
CA GLN A 252 6.11 14.27 0.19
C GLN A 252 6.81 14.51 1.54
N LYS A 253 6.56 15.65 2.18
CA LYS A 253 7.08 15.94 3.53
C LYS A 253 6.53 14.94 4.54
N LEU A 254 5.23 14.71 4.57
CA LEU A 254 4.60 13.75 5.50
C LEU A 254 5.13 12.33 5.28
N ILE A 255 5.30 11.89 4.02
CA ILE A 255 5.91 10.60 3.70
C ILE A 255 7.32 10.50 4.29
N GLY A 256 8.14 11.54 4.12
CA GLY A 256 9.51 11.59 4.61
C GLY A 256 9.62 11.66 6.14
N GLU A 257 8.63 12.20 6.81
CA GLU A 257 8.57 12.32 8.28
C GLU A 257 7.95 11.08 8.95
N TYR A 258 7.47 10.10 8.18
CA TYR A 258 6.88 8.89 8.73
C TYR A 258 7.97 7.95 9.29
N ILE A 259 8.04 7.87 10.62
CA ILE A 259 9.05 7.10 11.36
C ILE A 259 8.38 5.94 12.11
N VAL A 260 8.90 4.75 11.94
CA VAL A 260 8.49 3.54 12.68
C VAL A 260 9.71 2.99 13.43
N ASN A 261 9.59 2.83 14.75
CA ASN A 261 10.67 2.32 15.60
C ASN A 261 12.02 3.08 15.43
N GLY A 262 11.96 4.40 15.19
CA GLY A 262 13.15 5.23 14.99
C GLY A 262 13.73 5.20 13.56
N HIS A 263 13.09 4.51 12.62
CA HIS A 263 13.54 4.39 11.23
C HIS A 263 12.54 5.02 10.27
N GLN A 264 13.03 5.78 9.30
CA GLN A 264 12.23 6.26 8.16
C GLN A 264 11.85 5.05 7.30
N LEU A 265 10.54 4.79 7.18
CA LEU A 265 10.04 3.60 6.51
C LEU A 265 9.86 3.79 5.01
N PHE A 266 9.49 5.00 4.60
CA PHE A 266 9.30 5.36 3.20
C PHE A 266 10.11 6.61 2.87
N LYS A 267 10.67 6.64 1.67
CA LYS A 267 11.33 7.82 1.12
C LYS A 267 10.40 8.49 0.11
N PRO A 268 10.27 9.82 0.16
CA PRO A 268 9.66 10.55 -0.94
C PRO A 268 10.39 10.26 -2.24
N SER A 269 9.67 9.97 -3.33
CA SER A 269 10.29 9.65 -4.62
C SER A 269 9.67 10.42 -5.78
N TYR A 270 8.80 11.38 -5.50
CA TYR A 270 8.29 12.27 -6.52
C TYR A 270 9.17 13.52 -6.60
N GLU A 271 10.03 13.57 -7.61
CA GLU A 271 10.64 14.81 -8.06
C GLU A 271 9.67 15.47 -9.03
N SER A 272 9.20 16.68 -8.70
CA SER A 272 8.48 17.52 -9.67
C SER A 272 9.41 17.72 -10.85
N GLY A 273 9.21 16.94 -11.92
CA GLY A 273 10.06 16.97 -13.11
C GLY A 273 10.17 18.37 -13.67
N ASN A 274 11.39 18.72 -14.06
CA ASN A 274 11.74 19.87 -14.86
C ASN A 274 10.90 19.95 -16.13
#